data_26f908e8d52bd62a556245cf3dc1e9a7
#
_entry.id   26f908e8d52bd62a556245cf3dc1e9a7
#
_cell.length_a   1.000
_cell.length_b   1.000
_cell.length_c   1.000
_cell.angle_alpha   90.00
_cell.angle_beta   90.00
_cell.angle_gamma   90.00
#
_symmetry.space_group_name_H-M   'P 1'
#
loop_
_entity.id
_entity.type
_entity.pdbx_description
1 polymer ?
#
loop_
_entity_poly.entity_id
_entity_poly.type
_entity_poly.pdbx_seq_one_letter_code
_entity_poly.pdbx_strand_id
1 'polypeptide(L)'
;MKFIVKFFPEITIKSRPVRKQLVKLLRDNLRHQLKILDPDLVIQRDWDKLVVETLLDDATPVIDILRRTPGIAYFLDVQEYPFVDLDDAYAKTLALWGERLRDKTFAVRCKRAGTHNFTSTEVEQFIGGGLHQNTAARGVNLRTPDETVRLEIRDDHLFIVNRRFPGLGGYPVGSQDSVLSLMSGGFDSTVASFLTMRRGMRTHFCFFNLGGREHELGVKEVAHYLWSQYGAASRVKFIAVPFENVVAEILKKVDDSHMGVILKRLMLRAATHFAEQFDAKALVTGESVAQVSSQTLMNLSAIDRATEMLVLRPLITMGKGDIIQLATEIGTDVFAAHMPEYCGVISVKPTTRAKLLRVEHEETQFDMAILEQAIADARIQNIDEVANDDTIRVAVDVLVAPVTGSIVIDVRHPSESERKPLRAGNVAIEKIPFYDLQTRAPEFDRSKIYLLYCDKGVMSKLHAAHLVEQGYTNIKVYRPT
;
A
#
# COMPACT_ATOMS: atom_id res chain seq x y z
N MET A 1 15.18 15.91 -13.07
CA MET A 1 14.12 16.58 -12.27
C MET A 1 14.51 16.61 -10.80
N LYS A 2 14.01 17.61 -10.04
CA LYS A 2 14.37 17.81 -8.62
C LYS A 2 13.13 17.91 -7.75
N PHE A 3 13.08 17.09 -6.68
CA PHE A 3 11.97 17.07 -5.72
C PHE A 3 12.45 17.47 -4.33
N ILE A 4 11.73 18.38 -3.68
CA ILE A 4 11.92 18.74 -2.28
C ILE A 4 10.87 18.00 -1.45
N VAL A 5 11.29 17.03 -0.65
CA VAL A 5 10.42 16.19 0.19
C VAL A 5 10.35 16.74 1.59
N LYS A 6 9.14 17.05 2.07
CA LYS A 6 8.87 17.56 3.42
C LYS A 6 8.36 16.47 4.32
N PHE A 7 8.92 16.39 5.52
CA PHE A 7 8.60 15.37 6.51
C PHE A 7 7.21 15.58 7.10
N PHE A 8 6.60 14.48 7.50
CA PHE A 8 5.36 14.54 8.28
C PHE A 8 5.59 15.33 9.58
N PRO A 9 4.67 16.25 9.96
CA PRO A 9 4.89 17.18 11.08
C PRO A 9 5.27 16.50 12.40
N GLU A 10 4.68 15.34 12.69
CA GLU A 10 5.00 14.59 13.91
C GLU A 10 6.47 14.10 13.97
N ILE A 11 7.15 13.98 12.83
CA ILE A 11 8.58 13.66 12.77
C ILE A 11 9.40 14.88 13.18
N THR A 12 8.97 16.08 12.77
CA THR A 12 9.73 17.31 12.97
C THR A 12 9.75 17.79 14.43
N ILE A 13 8.69 17.46 15.19
CA ILE A 13 8.56 17.81 16.62
C ILE A 13 9.29 16.85 17.57
N LYS A 14 9.82 15.72 17.06
CA LYS A 14 10.58 14.78 17.89
C LYS A 14 11.93 15.37 18.31
N SER A 15 12.50 14.82 19.40
CA SER A 15 13.85 15.17 19.82
C SER A 15 14.87 14.98 18.69
N ARG A 16 15.95 15.78 18.71
CA ARG A 16 16.96 15.77 17.64
C ARG A 16 17.52 14.38 17.30
N PRO A 17 17.85 13.50 18.29
CA PRO A 17 18.32 12.13 17.99
C PRO A 17 17.25 11.29 17.26
N VAL A 18 16.01 11.28 17.80
CA VAL A 18 14.90 10.51 17.23
C VAL A 18 14.57 11.00 15.82
N ARG A 19 14.46 12.31 15.62
CA ARG A 19 14.25 12.89 14.29
C ARG A 19 15.36 12.49 13.31
N LYS A 20 16.65 12.52 13.74
CA LYS A 20 17.79 12.11 12.91
C LYS A 20 17.66 10.65 12.46
N GLN A 21 17.21 9.77 13.35
CA GLN A 21 16.98 8.34 13.06
C GLN A 21 15.81 8.15 12.07
N LEU A 22 14.67 8.81 12.31
CA LEU A 22 13.50 8.72 11.44
C LEU A 22 13.80 9.23 10.01
N VAL A 23 14.50 10.36 9.90
CA VAL A 23 14.89 10.92 8.59
C VAL A 23 15.89 10.02 7.87
N LYS A 24 16.84 9.40 8.61
CA LYS A 24 17.76 8.41 8.03
C LYS A 24 16.97 7.22 7.46
N LEU A 25 16.03 6.69 8.25
CA LEU A 25 15.21 5.54 7.86
C LEU A 25 14.35 5.88 6.62
N LEU A 26 13.70 7.05 6.60
CA LEU A 26 12.93 7.51 5.45
C LEU A 26 13.79 7.59 4.17
N ARG A 27 15.00 8.18 4.30
CA ARG A 27 15.94 8.24 3.17
C ARG A 27 16.33 6.85 2.67
N ASP A 28 16.62 5.94 3.60
CA ASP A 28 17.07 4.59 3.26
C ASP A 28 15.92 3.78 2.62
N ASN A 29 14.68 3.94 3.10
CA ASN A 29 13.47 3.37 2.48
C ASN A 29 13.24 3.89 1.05
N LEU A 30 13.37 5.20 0.84
CA LEU A 30 13.27 5.80 -0.49
C LEU A 30 14.38 5.31 -1.41
N ARG A 31 15.63 5.26 -0.92
CA ARG A 31 16.77 4.78 -1.70
C ARG A 31 16.55 3.35 -2.18
N HIS A 32 16.04 2.48 -1.31
CA HIS A 32 15.78 1.08 -1.66
C HIS A 32 14.80 0.95 -2.83
N GLN A 33 13.74 1.75 -2.83
CA GLN A 33 12.71 1.69 -3.87
C GLN A 33 13.11 2.44 -5.15
N LEU A 34 13.67 3.63 -5.01
CA LEU A 34 13.95 4.52 -6.15
C LEU A 34 15.17 4.08 -6.96
N LYS A 35 16.17 3.47 -6.32
CA LYS A 35 17.38 2.98 -7.04
C LYS A 35 17.10 1.79 -7.97
N ILE A 36 15.98 1.13 -7.81
CA ILE A 36 15.51 0.10 -8.76
C ILE A 36 15.07 0.75 -10.08
N LEU A 37 14.53 1.98 -10.02
CA LEU A 37 14.06 2.74 -11.18
C LEU A 37 15.17 3.55 -11.83
N ASP A 38 15.99 4.16 -11.02
CA ASP A 38 17.06 5.06 -11.44
C ASP A 38 18.31 4.81 -10.56
N PRO A 39 19.28 4.02 -11.04
CA PRO A 39 20.52 3.73 -10.33
C PRO A 39 21.35 4.99 -10.00
N ASP A 40 21.24 6.05 -10.82
CA ASP A 40 21.99 7.30 -10.66
C ASP A 40 21.28 8.32 -9.78
N LEU A 41 20.05 8.02 -9.35
CA LEU A 41 19.25 8.89 -8.49
C LEU A 41 19.99 9.28 -7.21
N VAL A 42 19.95 10.58 -6.90
CA VAL A 42 20.61 11.18 -5.73
C VAL A 42 19.55 11.56 -4.69
N ILE A 43 19.79 11.15 -3.44
CA ILE A 43 18.97 11.59 -2.28
C ILE A 43 19.89 12.29 -1.29
N GLN A 44 19.77 13.61 -1.23
CA GLN A 44 20.49 14.44 -0.28
C GLN A 44 19.61 14.74 0.94
N ARG A 45 20.24 14.77 2.11
CA ARG A 45 19.59 15.15 3.37
C ARG A 45 19.96 16.56 3.73
N ASP A 46 18.96 17.38 3.94
CA ASP A 46 19.07 18.69 4.56
C ASP A 46 18.41 18.68 5.96
N TRP A 47 18.47 19.78 6.68
CA TRP A 47 17.98 19.90 8.03
C TRP A 47 16.48 19.54 8.19
N ASP A 48 15.62 20.04 7.31
CA ASP A 48 14.15 19.96 7.36
C ASP A 48 13.50 19.26 6.16
N LYS A 49 14.32 18.68 5.27
CA LYS A 49 13.86 18.10 4.01
C LYS A 49 14.80 17.01 3.50
N LEU A 50 14.31 16.21 2.54
CA LEU A 50 15.17 15.49 1.60
C LEU A 50 15.06 16.16 0.23
N VAL A 51 16.15 16.13 -0.51
CA VAL A 51 16.19 16.51 -1.92
C VAL A 51 16.43 15.25 -2.72
N VAL A 52 15.52 14.97 -3.65
CA VAL A 52 15.58 13.81 -4.56
C VAL A 52 15.80 14.34 -5.97
N GLU A 53 16.88 13.90 -6.61
CA GLU A 53 17.23 14.28 -7.98
C GLU A 53 17.27 13.05 -8.86
N THR A 54 16.57 13.11 -10.00
CA THR A 54 16.51 12.04 -11.00
C THR A 54 16.80 12.57 -12.38
N LEU A 55 17.46 11.75 -13.19
CA LEU A 55 17.73 12.03 -14.60
C LEU A 55 16.69 11.46 -15.55
N LEU A 56 15.70 10.73 -15.03
CA LEU A 56 14.62 10.17 -15.84
C LEU A 56 13.83 11.29 -16.55
N ASP A 57 13.55 11.10 -17.84
CA ASP A 57 12.71 11.99 -18.64
C ASP A 57 11.26 11.96 -18.14
N ASP A 58 10.75 10.78 -17.77
CA ASP A 58 9.46 10.60 -17.10
C ASP A 58 9.67 10.29 -15.61
N ALA A 59 9.37 11.27 -14.77
CA ALA A 59 9.46 11.12 -13.32
C ALA A 59 8.17 10.57 -12.67
N THR A 60 7.16 10.18 -13.44
CA THR A 60 5.91 9.62 -12.91
C THR A 60 6.14 8.47 -11.93
N PRO A 61 7.02 7.48 -12.20
CA PRO A 61 7.30 6.41 -11.24
C PRO A 61 7.92 6.91 -9.93
N VAL A 62 8.78 7.94 -9.99
CA VAL A 62 9.37 8.56 -8.80
C VAL A 62 8.31 9.28 -7.97
N ILE A 63 7.44 10.05 -8.63
CA ILE A 63 6.30 10.74 -8.01
C ILE A 63 5.38 9.75 -7.29
N ASP A 64 5.10 8.61 -7.89
CA ASP A 64 4.25 7.58 -7.32
C ASP A 64 4.85 6.94 -6.07
N ILE A 65 6.15 6.67 -6.06
CA ILE A 65 6.83 6.16 -4.86
C ILE A 65 6.83 7.21 -3.76
N LEU A 66 7.12 8.49 -4.08
CA LEU A 66 7.09 9.57 -3.10
C LEU A 66 5.71 9.74 -2.47
N ARG A 67 4.61 9.62 -3.26
CA ARG A 67 3.23 9.71 -2.76
C ARG A 67 2.86 8.62 -1.78
N ARG A 68 3.38 7.40 -2.00
CA ARG A 68 3.02 6.20 -1.22
C ARG A 68 3.98 5.89 -0.08
N THR A 69 5.06 6.66 0.06
CA THR A 69 6.04 6.43 1.12
C THR A 69 5.58 7.06 2.44
N PRO A 70 5.36 6.23 3.51
CA PRO A 70 5.05 6.75 4.83
C PRO A 70 6.18 7.63 5.37
N GLY A 71 5.82 8.74 6.02
CA GLY A 71 6.75 9.74 6.56
C GLY A 71 6.84 11.02 5.75
N ILE A 72 6.24 11.07 4.57
CA ILE A 72 6.21 12.24 3.68
C ILE A 72 4.90 13.00 3.86
N ALA A 73 4.95 14.28 4.26
CA ALA A 73 3.77 15.13 4.33
C ALA A 73 3.33 15.60 2.94
N TYR A 74 4.27 16.11 2.20
CA TYR A 74 4.12 16.53 0.80
C TYR A 74 5.50 16.67 0.16
N PHE A 75 5.53 16.77 -1.15
CA PHE A 75 6.76 17.07 -1.88
C PHE A 75 6.49 18.05 -3.01
N LEU A 76 7.54 18.75 -3.42
CA LEU A 76 7.53 19.81 -4.41
C LEU A 76 8.41 19.39 -5.59
N ASP A 77 7.86 19.43 -6.79
CA ASP A 77 8.64 19.46 -8.01
C ASP A 77 9.15 20.90 -8.20
N VAL A 78 10.46 21.07 -8.29
CA VAL A 78 11.09 22.39 -8.34
C VAL A 78 12.08 22.50 -9.48
N GLN A 79 12.15 23.69 -10.08
CA GLN A 79 13.25 24.11 -10.92
C GLN A 79 14.18 25.00 -10.12
N GLU A 80 15.45 24.69 -10.15
CA GLU A 80 16.51 25.43 -9.47
C GLU A 80 17.33 26.25 -10.47
N TYR A 81 17.57 27.49 -10.11
CA TYR A 81 18.35 28.43 -10.89
C TYR A 81 19.32 29.18 -9.98
N PRO A 82 20.47 29.63 -10.49
CA PRO A 82 21.23 30.70 -9.82
C PRO A 82 20.33 31.92 -9.66
N PHE A 83 20.32 32.53 -8.48
CA PHE A 83 19.64 33.81 -8.26
C PHE A 83 20.57 34.95 -8.68
N VAL A 84 20.13 35.77 -9.60
CA VAL A 84 20.87 36.95 -10.06
C VAL A 84 20.28 38.23 -9.46
N ASP A 85 19.02 38.50 -9.82
CA ASP A 85 18.23 39.64 -9.34
C ASP A 85 16.72 39.33 -9.44
N LEU A 86 15.88 40.32 -9.11
CA LEU A 86 14.42 40.16 -9.15
C LEU A 86 13.88 40.13 -10.60
N ASP A 87 14.52 40.80 -11.54
CA ASP A 87 14.11 40.80 -12.95
C ASP A 87 14.36 39.43 -13.58
N ASP A 88 15.52 38.83 -13.32
CA ASP A 88 15.84 37.48 -13.76
C ASP A 88 14.92 36.43 -13.11
N ALA A 89 14.65 36.56 -11.81
CA ALA A 89 13.69 35.70 -11.10
C ALA A 89 12.27 35.83 -11.69
N TYR A 90 11.85 37.05 -12.04
CA TYR A 90 10.57 37.27 -12.71
C TYR A 90 10.53 36.60 -14.09
N ALA A 91 11.56 36.82 -14.92
CA ALA A 91 11.62 36.24 -16.27
C ALA A 91 11.50 34.70 -16.24
N LYS A 92 12.23 34.04 -15.34
CA LYS A 92 12.16 32.59 -15.12
C LYS A 92 10.79 32.14 -14.63
N THR A 93 10.18 32.90 -13.72
CA THR A 93 8.83 32.60 -13.20
C THR A 93 7.77 32.76 -14.28
N LEU A 94 7.85 33.82 -15.11
CA LEU A 94 6.96 34.05 -16.23
C LEU A 94 7.06 32.93 -17.27
N ALA A 95 8.26 32.48 -17.60
CA ALA A 95 8.46 31.37 -18.54
C ALA A 95 7.81 30.07 -18.08
N LEU A 96 7.80 29.79 -16.76
CA LEU A 96 7.24 28.57 -16.20
C LEU A 96 5.72 28.67 -15.94
N TRP A 97 5.25 29.83 -15.51
CA TRP A 97 3.89 30.02 -15.00
C TRP A 97 2.99 30.83 -15.93
N GLY A 98 3.50 31.60 -16.87
CA GLY A 98 2.71 32.56 -17.66
C GLY A 98 1.47 31.96 -18.32
N GLU A 99 1.63 30.88 -19.08
CA GLU A 99 0.49 30.20 -19.72
C GLU A 99 -0.44 29.47 -18.73
N ARG A 100 0.08 29.02 -17.62
CA ARG A 100 -0.70 28.29 -16.59
C ARG A 100 -1.67 29.19 -15.84
N LEU A 101 -1.40 30.48 -15.80
CA LEU A 101 -2.24 31.47 -15.12
C LEU A 101 -3.40 31.98 -15.99
N ARG A 102 -3.49 31.56 -17.26
CA ARG A 102 -4.57 31.96 -18.18
C ARG A 102 -5.95 31.70 -17.56
N ASP A 103 -6.78 32.74 -17.51
CA ASP A 103 -8.15 32.72 -16.97
C ASP A 103 -8.29 32.31 -15.49
N LYS A 104 -7.18 32.32 -14.74
CA LYS A 104 -7.15 31.96 -13.30
C LYS A 104 -6.79 33.15 -12.42
N THR A 105 -7.27 33.12 -11.18
CA THR A 105 -6.75 33.98 -10.11
C THR A 105 -5.52 33.34 -9.51
N PHE A 106 -4.56 34.17 -9.07
CA PHE A 106 -3.34 33.65 -8.50
C PHE A 106 -2.83 34.48 -7.30
N ALA A 107 -1.92 33.88 -6.54
CA ALA A 107 -1.10 34.58 -5.56
C ALA A 107 0.35 34.10 -5.69
N VAL A 108 1.30 35.03 -5.49
CA VAL A 108 2.72 34.68 -5.33
C VAL A 108 3.01 34.50 -3.84
N ARG A 109 3.82 33.51 -3.49
CA ARG A 109 4.32 33.26 -2.13
C ARG A 109 5.80 32.97 -2.19
N CYS A 110 6.59 33.78 -1.50
CA CYS A 110 8.04 33.66 -1.46
C CYS A 110 8.53 33.30 -0.06
N LYS A 111 9.36 32.25 0.03
CA LYS A 111 10.19 31.99 1.22
C LYS A 111 11.60 32.43 0.95
N ARG A 112 12.22 33.08 1.92
CA ARG A 112 13.59 33.59 1.83
C ARG A 112 14.43 33.09 2.99
N ALA A 113 15.62 32.63 2.67
CA ALA A 113 16.68 32.30 3.64
C ALA A 113 18.00 32.91 3.15
N GLY A 114 18.85 33.31 4.07
CA GLY A 114 20.06 34.06 3.77
C GLY A 114 19.88 35.58 3.90
N THR A 115 20.94 36.32 3.56
CA THR A 115 20.98 37.78 3.67
C THR A 115 20.79 38.42 2.31
N HIS A 116 19.71 39.17 2.15
CA HIS A 116 19.37 39.88 0.91
C HIS A 116 18.92 41.29 1.26
N ASN A 117 19.03 42.21 0.33
CA ASN A 117 18.61 43.61 0.45
C ASN A 117 17.12 43.85 0.16
N PHE A 118 16.33 42.77 0.08
CA PHE A 118 14.86 42.81 -0.15
C PHE A 118 14.15 41.83 0.79
N THR A 119 12.86 42.04 1.00
CA THR A 119 11.99 41.18 1.80
C THR A 119 11.21 40.17 0.94
N SER A 120 10.68 39.12 1.54
CA SER A 120 9.81 38.17 0.82
C SER A 120 8.57 38.86 0.23
N THR A 121 8.01 39.87 0.94
CA THR A 121 6.86 40.64 0.47
C THR A 121 7.17 41.47 -0.78
N GLU A 122 8.35 42.09 -0.83
CA GLU A 122 8.80 42.82 -2.03
C GLU A 122 8.95 41.89 -3.22
N VAL A 123 9.50 40.67 -3.03
CA VAL A 123 9.55 39.66 -4.10
C VAL A 123 8.15 39.26 -4.56
N GLU A 124 7.22 39.01 -3.62
CA GLU A 124 5.84 38.65 -3.93
C GLU A 124 5.12 39.74 -4.72
N GLN A 125 5.33 41.02 -4.33
CA GLN A 125 4.74 42.18 -5.01
C GLN A 125 5.35 42.38 -6.40
N PHE A 126 6.67 42.32 -6.53
CA PHE A 126 7.38 42.52 -7.78
C PHE A 126 7.00 41.47 -8.81
N ILE A 127 7.13 40.20 -8.46
CA ILE A 127 6.82 39.09 -9.37
C ILE A 127 5.31 39.00 -9.60
N GLY A 128 4.48 39.19 -8.57
CA GLY A 128 3.02 39.18 -8.69
C GLY A 128 2.49 40.29 -9.58
N GLY A 129 3.05 41.49 -9.48
CA GLY A 129 2.71 42.62 -10.32
C GLY A 129 3.08 42.39 -11.79
N GLY A 130 4.32 41.89 -12.02
CA GLY A 130 4.79 41.55 -13.36
C GLY A 130 3.95 40.43 -14.02
N LEU A 131 3.61 39.38 -13.31
CA LEU A 131 2.74 38.30 -13.80
C LEU A 131 1.33 38.82 -14.11
N HIS A 132 0.78 39.68 -13.26
CA HIS A 132 -0.55 40.28 -13.51
C HIS A 132 -0.60 41.14 -14.77
N GLN A 133 0.44 41.90 -15.03
CA GLN A 133 0.54 42.79 -16.18
C GLN A 133 0.83 42.08 -17.52
N ASN A 134 1.62 40.99 -17.46
CA ASN A 134 2.17 40.36 -18.65
C ASN A 134 1.63 38.95 -18.93
N THR A 135 0.54 38.53 -18.27
CA THR A 135 -0.13 37.26 -18.53
C THR A 135 -1.64 37.46 -18.73
N ALA A 136 -2.32 36.45 -19.26
CA ALA A 136 -3.77 36.40 -19.36
C ALA A 136 -4.45 35.94 -18.06
N ALA A 137 -3.85 36.18 -16.90
CA ALA A 137 -4.44 35.86 -15.60
C ALA A 137 -5.69 36.70 -15.33
N ARG A 138 -6.72 36.12 -14.71
CA ARG A 138 -7.95 36.82 -14.33
C ARG A 138 -7.72 37.89 -13.25
N GLY A 139 -6.68 37.73 -12.43
CA GLY A 139 -6.28 38.68 -11.41
C GLY A 139 -5.58 38.07 -10.23
N VAL A 140 -5.19 38.92 -9.28
CA VAL A 140 -4.56 38.50 -8.03
C VAL A 140 -5.61 38.27 -6.95
N ASN A 141 -5.57 37.10 -6.28
CA ASN A 141 -6.40 36.77 -5.13
C ASN A 141 -5.54 36.21 -4.02
N LEU A 142 -5.30 36.99 -2.97
CA LEU A 142 -4.39 36.61 -1.88
C LEU A 142 -5.01 35.64 -0.88
N ARG A 143 -6.35 35.48 -0.84
CA ARG A 143 -7.05 34.64 0.15
C ARG A 143 -7.36 33.25 -0.40
N THR A 144 -7.98 33.18 -1.56
CA THR A 144 -8.45 31.94 -2.19
C THR A 144 -8.08 31.93 -3.69
N PRO A 145 -6.77 31.91 -4.02
CA PRO A 145 -6.34 31.87 -5.42
C PRO A 145 -6.64 30.51 -6.05
N ASP A 146 -6.93 30.49 -7.34
CA ASP A 146 -7.01 29.26 -8.14
C ASP A 146 -5.62 28.61 -8.24
N GLU A 147 -4.55 29.42 -8.35
CA GLU A 147 -3.16 28.96 -8.40
C GLU A 147 -2.27 29.73 -7.40
N THR A 148 -1.31 29.05 -6.82
CA THR A 148 -0.28 29.69 -5.98
C THR A 148 1.09 29.48 -6.56
N VAL A 149 1.71 30.53 -7.08
CA VAL A 149 3.09 30.56 -7.55
C VAL A 149 4.00 30.61 -6.31
N ARG A 150 4.75 29.54 -6.06
CA ARG A 150 5.64 29.44 -4.90
C ARG A 150 7.08 29.55 -5.33
N LEU A 151 7.81 30.43 -4.65
CA LEU A 151 9.22 30.68 -4.84
C LEU A 151 9.95 30.48 -3.52
N GLU A 152 11.19 30.01 -3.61
CA GLU A 152 12.11 29.99 -2.48
C GLU A 152 13.45 30.55 -2.93
N ILE A 153 13.95 31.60 -2.28
CA ILE A 153 15.28 32.17 -2.51
C ILE A 153 16.15 31.80 -1.32
N ARG A 154 17.23 31.08 -1.57
CA ARG A 154 18.22 30.69 -0.55
C ARG A 154 19.61 31.10 -1.00
N ASP A 155 20.16 32.05 -0.25
CA ASP A 155 21.46 32.65 -0.60
C ASP A 155 21.47 33.06 -2.09
N ASP A 156 22.24 32.42 -2.92
CA ASP A 156 22.40 32.64 -4.36
C ASP A 156 21.58 31.67 -5.26
N HIS A 157 20.58 30.97 -4.69
CA HIS A 157 19.73 30.02 -5.42
C HIS A 157 18.25 30.44 -5.41
N LEU A 158 17.62 30.34 -6.58
CA LEU A 158 16.19 30.50 -6.79
C LEU A 158 15.54 29.16 -7.08
N PHE A 159 14.55 28.78 -6.29
CA PHE A 159 13.71 27.61 -6.51
C PHE A 159 12.30 28.06 -6.90
N ILE A 160 11.84 27.63 -8.08
CA ILE A 160 10.49 27.88 -8.56
C ILE A 160 9.73 26.56 -8.46
N VAL A 161 8.65 26.54 -7.67
CA VAL A 161 7.82 25.34 -7.49
C VAL A 161 6.96 25.16 -8.73
N ASN A 162 7.18 24.07 -9.45
CA ASN A 162 6.40 23.68 -10.61
C ASN A 162 5.06 23.04 -10.14
N ARG A 163 5.12 22.10 -9.20
CA ARG A 163 3.93 21.40 -8.69
C ARG A 163 4.14 20.95 -7.24
N ARG A 164 3.05 20.96 -6.48
CA ARG A 164 3.00 20.37 -5.14
C ARG A 164 2.16 19.11 -5.15
N PHE A 165 2.69 18.05 -4.57
CA PHE A 165 2.03 16.77 -4.43
C PHE A 165 1.80 16.44 -2.97
N PRO A 166 0.62 15.92 -2.57
CA PRO A 166 0.42 15.38 -1.24
C PRO A 166 1.26 14.11 -1.07
N GLY A 167 1.75 13.89 0.15
CA GLY A 167 2.36 12.63 0.58
C GLY A 167 1.40 11.84 1.45
N LEU A 168 1.79 10.63 1.85
CA LEU A 168 0.98 9.71 2.63
C LEU A 168 0.85 10.11 4.12
N GLY A 169 1.77 10.94 4.61
CA GLY A 169 1.90 11.22 6.04
C GLY A 169 2.46 10.03 6.82
N GLY A 170 2.22 10.00 8.13
CA GLY A 170 2.63 8.89 8.99
C GLY A 170 4.12 8.84 9.30
N TYR A 171 4.64 7.62 9.55
CA TYR A 171 6.04 7.40 9.90
C TYR A 171 6.73 6.42 8.94
N PRO A 172 8.04 6.53 8.73
CA PRO A 172 8.79 5.60 7.88
C PRO A 172 8.62 4.16 8.37
N VAL A 173 8.33 3.23 7.46
CA VAL A 173 8.21 1.80 7.79
C VAL A 173 9.50 1.29 8.42
N GLY A 174 9.37 0.55 9.51
CA GLY A 174 10.50 0.09 10.34
C GLY A 174 10.90 1.07 11.45
N SER A 175 10.16 2.19 11.62
CA SER A 175 10.37 3.11 12.74
C SER A 175 9.68 2.64 14.03
N GLN A 176 8.75 1.70 13.93
CA GLN A 176 8.09 1.01 15.02
C GLN A 176 8.39 -0.49 14.94
N ASP A 177 8.07 -1.22 16.02
CA ASP A 177 8.20 -2.67 16.07
C ASP A 177 7.34 -3.37 15.03
N SER A 178 7.60 -4.66 14.81
CA SER A 178 6.82 -5.50 13.91
C SER A 178 5.47 -5.86 14.51
N VAL A 179 4.48 -6.06 13.64
CA VAL A 179 3.15 -6.56 14.00
C VAL A 179 2.76 -7.70 13.07
N LEU A 180 1.86 -8.58 13.54
CA LEU A 180 1.27 -9.64 12.74
C LEU A 180 -0.19 -9.32 12.47
N SER A 181 -0.54 -9.03 11.23
CA SER A 181 -1.90 -8.72 10.82
C SER A 181 -2.65 -9.96 10.34
N LEU A 182 -3.83 -10.22 10.92
CA LEU A 182 -4.73 -11.26 10.50
C LEU A 182 -5.43 -10.80 9.22
N MET A 183 -5.06 -11.40 8.09
CA MET A 183 -5.47 -11.00 6.76
C MET A 183 -6.50 -11.97 6.20
N SER A 184 -7.70 -11.48 5.89
CA SER A 184 -8.75 -12.27 5.22
C SER A 184 -8.91 -11.91 3.73
N GLY A 185 -8.26 -10.84 3.27
CA GLY A 185 -8.38 -10.30 1.92
C GLY A 185 -9.56 -9.33 1.73
N GLY A 186 -10.51 -9.27 2.65
CA GLY A 186 -11.63 -8.32 2.61
C GLY A 186 -11.22 -6.89 2.97
N PHE A 187 -12.17 -5.95 2.84
CA PHE A 187 -11.97 -4.51 3.08
C PHE A 187 -11.31 -4.21 4.43
N ASP A 188 -11.83 -4.81 5.50
CA ASP A 188 -11.46 -4.45 6.86
C ASP A 188 -10.00 -4.85 7.18
N SER A 189 -9.61 -6.07 6.84
CA SER A 189 -8.26 -6.58 7.12
C SER A 189 -7.19 -5.87 6.30
N THR A 190 -7.49 -5.50 5.05
CA THR A 190 -6.54 -4.78 4.17
C THR A 190 -6.32 -3.36 4.64
N VAL A 191 -7.39 -2.64 5.01
CA VAL A 191 -7.31 -1.28 5.55
C VAL A 191 -6.60 -1.25 6.91
N ALA A 192 -6.90 -2.21 7.80
CA ALA A 192 -6.20 -2.32 9.10
C ALA A 192 -4.69 -2.51 8.92
N SER A 193 -4.28 -3.41 8.00
CA SER A 193 -2.87 -3.64 7.67
C SER A 193 -2.21 -2.38 7.11
N PHE A 194 -2.86 -1.67 6.18
CA PHE A 194 -2.35 -0.42 5.64
C PHE A 194 -2.12 0.64 6.72
N LEU A 195 -3.08 0.80 7.65
CA LEU A 195 -2.96 1.80 8.71
C LEU A 195 -1.77 1.52 9.63
N THR A 196 -1.43 0.26 9.90
CA THR A 196 -0.23 -0.08 10.67
C THR A 196 1.05 0.23 9.90
N MET A 197 1.11 -0.08 8.59
CA MET A 197 2.25 0.31 7.74
C MET A 197 2.42 1.83 7.69
N ARG A 198 1.34 2.58 7.53
CA ARG A 198 1.35 4.05 7.54
C ARG A 198 1.87 4.62 8.86
N ARG A 199 1.67 3.92 9.99
CA ARG A 199 2.22 4.28 11.31
C ARG A 199 3.66 3.82 11.51
N GLY A 200 4.31 3.24 10.50
CA GLY A 200 5.72 2.88 10.51
C GLY A 200 6.03 1.47 11.01
N MET A 201 5.02 0.63 11.21
CA MET A 201 5.19 -0.75 11.65
C MET A 201 5.57 -1.66 10.47
N ARG A 202 6.48 -2.62 10.68
CA ARG A 202 6.66 -3.74 9.76
C ARG A 202 5.51 -4.72 9.99
N THR A 203 4.67 -4.90 8.97
CA THR A 203 3.44 -5.68 9.08
C THR A 203 3.61 -7.01 8.37
N HIS A 204 3.73 -8.09 9.14
CA HIS A 204 3.63 -9.47 8.67
C HIS A 204 2.16 -9.83 8.47
N PHE A 205 1.86 -10.80 7.61
CA PHE A 205 0.51 -11.23 7.28
C PHE A 205 0.28 -12.65 7.73
N CYS A 206 -0.83 -12.91 8.43
CA CYS A 206 -1.28 -14.24 8.82
C CYS A 206 -2.67 -14.50 8.24
N PHE A 207 -2.78 -15.52 7.41
CA PHE A 207 -4.01 -15.95 6.78
C PHE A 207 -4.44 -17.31 7.31
N PHE A 208 -5.67 -17.40 7.80
CA PHE A 208 -6.30 -18.65 8.19
C PHE A 208 -7.16 -19.16 7.04
N ASN A 209 -6.69 -20.22 6.40
CA ASN A 209 -7.33 -20.76 5.22
C ASN A 209 -8.57 -21.61 5.59
N LEU A 210 -9.74 -21.08 5.26
CA LEU A 210 -11.05 -21.73 5.43
C LEU A 210 -11.71 -22.09 4.08
N GLY A 211 -11.23 -21.51 2.98
CA GLY A 211 -11.86 -21.53 1.67
C GLY A 211 -11.04 -22.21 0.57
N GLY A 212 -9.99 -22.91 0.95
CA GLY A 212 -9.17 -23.63 0.00
C GLY A 212 -8.19 -22.74 -0.78
N ARG A 213 -7.72 -23.26 -1.91
CA ARG A 213 -6.58 -22.68 -2.65
C ARG A 213 -6.88 -21.34 -3.32
N GLU A 214 -8.09 -21.19 -3.89
CA GLU A 214 -8.45 -19.93 -4.58
C GLU A 214 -8.51 -18.75 -3.60
N HIS A 215 -9.04 -18.99 -2.41
CA HIS A 215 -9.07 -17.98 -1.35
C HIS A 215 -7.65 -17.58 -0.91
N GLU A 216 -6.76 -18.56 -0.71
CA GLU A 216 -5.37 -18.31 -0.36
C GLU A 216 -4.66 -17.48 -1.43
N LEU A 217 -4.90 -17.79 -2.71
CA LEU A 217 -4.35 -17.06 -3.84
C LEU A 217 -4.74 -15.58 -3.77
N GLY A 218 -6.03 -15.28 -3.65
CA GLY A 218 -6.52 -13.91 -3.57
C GLY A 218 -5.97 -13.14 -2.36
N VAL A 219 -5.81 -13.82 -1.19
CA VAL A 219 -5.22 -13.18 -0.01
C VAL A 219 -3.73 -12.91 -0.19
N LYS A 220 -2.99 -13.82 -0.82
CA LYS A 220 -1.58 -13.60 -1.20
C LYS A 220 -1.42 -12.39 -2.11
N GLU A 221 -2.31 -12.23 -3.09
CA GLU A 221 -2.30 -11.11 -4.00
C GLU A 221 -2.46 -9.76 -3.30
N VAL A 222 -3.52 -9.62 -2.50
CA VAL A 222 -3.76 -8.34 -1.82
C VAL A 222 -2.68 -8.05 -0.79
N ALA A 223 -2.15 -9.04 -0.08
CA ALA A 223 -1.04 -8.88 0.84
C ALA A 223 0.23 -8.43 0.12
N HIS A 224 0.58 -9.06 -1.01
CA HIS A 224 1.70 -8.67 -1.86
C HIS A 224 1.50 -7.27 -2.45
N TYR A 225 0.28 -6.94 -2.91
CA TYR A 225 -0.05 -5.60 -3.40
C TYR A 225 0.21 -4.54 -2.32
N LEU A 226 -0.38 -4.69 -1.12
CA LEU A 226 -0.16 -3.76 -0.02
C LEU A 226 1.32 -3.58 0.33
N TRP A 227 2.04 -4.69 0.46
CA TRP A 227 3.47 -4.64 0.73
C TRP A 227 4.23 -3.92 -0.39
N SER A 228 3.96 -4.24 -1.65
CA SER A 228 4.66 -3.64 -2.80
C SER A 228 4.41 -2.14 -2.92
N GLN A 229 3.21 -1.68 -2.54
CA GLN A 229 2.83 -0.27 -2.62
C GLN A 229 3.35 0.55 -1.41
N TYR A 230 3.28 0.00 -0.20
CA TYR A 230 3.46 0.76 1.04
C TYR A 230 4.56 0.23 1.96
N GLY A 231 5.00 -1.01 1.79
CA GLY A 231 5.93 -1.71 2.67
C GLY A 231 7.19 -2.26 2.02
N ALA A 232 7.42 -2.03 0.72
CA ALA A 232 8.47 -2.67 -0.09
C ALA A 232 9.92 -2.47 0.42
N ALA A 233 10.15 -1.48 1.27
CA ALA A 233 11.46 -1.27 1.91
C ALA A 233 11.75 -2.24 3.08
N SER A 234 10.80 -3.11 3.45
CA SER A 234 10.93 -4.04 4.58
C SER A 234 10.68 -5.49 4.14
N ARG A 235 11.42 -6.42 4.75
CA ARG A 235 11.16 -7.85 4.59
C ARG A 235 10.08 -8.27 5.58
N VAL A 236 9.00 -8.86 5.07
CA VAL A 236 7.89 -9.34 5.89
C VAL A 236 7.50 -10.76 5.47
N LYS A 237 6.84 -11.49 6.38
CA LYS A 237 6.38 -12.84 6.15
C LYS A 237 4.90 -12.86 5.78
N PHE A 238 4.54 -13.83 4.96
CA PHE A 238 3.18 -14.30 4.76
C PHE A 238 3.07 -15.71 5.33
N ILE A 239 2.09 -15.91 6.21
CA ILE A 239 1.85 -17.17 6.91
C ILE A 239 0.47 -17.65 6.51
N ALA A 240 0.38 -18.82 5.88
CA ALA A 240 -0.88 -19.48 5.56
C ALA A 240 -1.07 -20.68 6.50
N VAL A 241 -2.10 -20.61 7.33
CA VAL A 241 -2.45 -21.64 8.31
C VAL A 241 -3.66 -22.42 7.80
N PRO A 242 -3.57 -23.75 7.57
CA PRO A 242 -4.71 -24.56 7.19
C PRO A 242 -5.68 -24.67 8.38
N PHE A 243 -6.90 -24.18 8.22
CA PHE A 243 -7.83 -24.07 9.35
C PHE A 243 -9.12 -24.89 9.15
N GLU A 244 -9.21 -25.68 8.06
CA GLU A 244 -10.37 -26.49 7.72
C GLU A 244 -10.69 -27.51 8.83
N ASN A 245 -9.69 -28.21 9.38
CA ASN A 245 -9.87 -29.18 10.44
C ASN A 245 -10.27 -28.52 11.77
N VAL A 246 -9.77 -27.31 12.04
CA VAL A 246 -10.16 -26.51 13.22
C VAL A 246 -11.63 -26.14 13.12
N VAL A 247 -12.10 -25.70 11.96
CA VAL A 247 -13.52 -25.40 11.72
C VAL A 247 -14.37 -26.66 11.84
N ALA A 248 -13.93 -27.77 11.25
CA ALA A 248 -14.66 -29.04 11.32
C ALA A 248 -14.87 -29.50 12.77
N GLU A 249 -13.86 -29.33 13.64
CA GLU A 249 -13.97 -29.68 15.06
C GLU A 249 -14.88 -28.70 15.82
N ILE A 250 -14.80 -27.39 15.55
CA ILE A 250 -15.72 -26.41 16.12
C ILE A 250 -17.18 -26.79 15.81
N LEU A 251 -17.47 -27.12 14.55
CA LEU A 251 -18.80 -27.51 14.10
C LEU A 251 -19.34 -28.80 14.81
N LYS A 252 -18.44 -29.68 15.27
CA LYS A 252 -18.81 -30.93 15.96
C LYS A 252 -19.02 -30.75 17.47
N LYS A 253 -18.25 -29.85 18.10
CA LYS A 253 -18.06 -29.84 19.54
C LYS A 253 -18.58 -28.59 20.25
N VAL A 254 -18.63 -27.45 19.54
CA VAL A 254 -18.94 -26.16 20.13
C VAL A 254 -20.42 -25.81 19.89
N ASP A 255 -21.08 -25.21 20.89
CA ASP A 255 -22.45 -24.70 20.78
C ASP A 255 -22.56 -23.69 19.63
N ASP A 256 -23.59 -23.85 18.78
CA ASP A 256 -23.84 -23.06 17.56
C ASP A 256 -23.70 -21.54 17.78
N SER A 257 -24.19 -21.06 18.92
CA SER A 257 -24.19 -19.63 19.24
C SER A 257 -22.80 -19.07 19.61
N HIS A 258 -21.84 -19.94 19.96
CA HIS A 258 -20.48 -19.55 20.40
C HIS A 258 -19.42 -19.84 19.36
N MET A 259 -19.71 -20.57 18.29
CA MET A 259 -18.74 -20.99 17.27
C MET A 259 -17.86 -19.84 16.74
N GLY A 260 -18.47 -18.70 16.39
CA GLY A 260 -17.72 -17.55 15.85
C GLY A 260 -16.78 -16.90 16.88
N VAL A 261 -17.12 -16.93 18.17
CA VAL A 261 -16.25 -16.43 19.24
C VAL A 261 -15.08 -17.39 19.46
N ILE A 262 -15.36 -18.70 19.51
CA ILE A 262 -14.33 -19.74 19.68
C ILE A 262 -13.37 -19.72 18.48
N LEU A 263 -13.85 -19.65 17.25
CA LEU A 263 -13.02 -19.55 16.06
C LEU A 263 -12.00 -18.39 16.17
N LYS A 264 -12.48 -17.20 16.54
CA LYS A 264 -11.61 -16.03 16.69
C LYS A 264 -10.60 -16.17 17.83
N ARG A 265 -10.96 -16.83 18.93
CA ARG A 265 -10.04 -17.16 20.02
C ARG A 265 -8.92 -18.07 19.53
N LEU A 266 -9.26 -19.15 18.80
CA LEU A 266 -8.29 -20.08 18.23
C LEU A 266 -7.38 -19.40 17.19
N MET A 267 -7.93 -18.49 16.37
CA MET A 267 -7.14 -17.66 15.46
C MET A 267 -6.13 -16.78 16.22
N LEU A 268 -6.54 -16.14 17.33
CA LEU A 268 -5.61 -15.33 18.14
C LEU A 268 -4.53 -16.21 18.80
N ARG A 269 -4.87 -17.41 19.31
CA ARG A 269 -3.87 -18.34 19.87
C ARG A 269 -2.82 -18.74 18.84
N ALA A 270 -3.25 -19.17 17.66
CA ALA A 270 -2.33 -19.50 16.56
C ALA A 270 -1.51 -18.28 16.08
N ALA A 271 -2.14 -17.12 15.95
CA ALA A 271 -1.44 -15.90 15.58
C ALA A 271 -0.41 -15.47 16.61
N THR A 272 -0.67 -15.67 17.92
CA THR A 272 0.28 -15.39 19.00
C THR A 272 1.55 -16.22 18.83
N HIS A 273 1.43 -17.51 18.54
CA HIS A 273 2.57 -18.39 18.29
C HIS A 273 3.49 -17.83 17.18
N PHE A 274 2.91 -17.43 16.03
CA PHE A 274 3.70 -16.87 14.93
C PHE A 274 4.25 -15.48 15.25
N ALA A 275 3.50 -14.66 15.97
CA ALA A 275 3.95 -13.32 16.35
C ALA A 275 5.18 -13.40 17.26
N GLU A 276 5.20 -14.33 18.22
CA GLU A 276 6.36 -14.61 19.07
C GLU A 276 7.55 -15.11 18.25
N GLN A 277 7.32 -16.04 17.32
CA GLN A 277 8.36 -16.58 16.43
C GLN A 277 9.05 -15.49 15.58
N PHE A 278 8.32 -14.45 15.16
CA PHE A 278 8.85 -13.35 14.34
C PHE A 278 9.12 -12.07 15.12
N ASP A 279 9.14 -12.14 16.45
CA ASP A 279 9.35 -10.98 17.34
C ASP A 279 8.38 -9.82 17.04
N ALA A 280 7.14 -10.13 16.60
CA ALA A 280 6.10 -9.15 16.48
C ALA A 280 5.54 -8.80 17.86
N LYS A 281 5.29 -7.50 18.09
CA LYS A 281 4.90 -7.00 19.43
C LYS A 281 3.38 -6.86 19.60
N ALA A 282 2.62 -7.02 18.52
CA ALA A 282 1.17 -6.97 18.56
C ALA A 282 0.54 -7.79 17.41
N LEU A 283 -0.68 -8.23 17.63
CA LEU A 283 -1.59 -8.72 16.60
C LEU A 283 -2.42 -7.55 16.07
N VAL A 284 -2.84 -7.63 14.80
CA VAL A 284 -3.72 -6.63 14.19
C VAL A 284 -4.92 -7.32 13.60
N THR A 285 -6.12 -6.81 13.90
CA THR A 285 -7.37 -7.29 13.33
C THR A 285 -8.16 -6.13 12.69
N GLY A 286 -8.98 -6.45 11.69
CA GLY A 286 -9.85 -5.48 11.00
C GLY A 286 -11.22 -5.32 11.65
N GLU A 287 -11.37 -5.55 12.94
CA GLU A 287 -12.67 -5.50 13.64
C GLU A 287 -13.15 -4.07 13.88
N SER A 288 -14.46 -3.84 13.66
CA SER A 288 -15.16 -2.61 14.00
C SER A 288 -16.35 -2.95 14.91
N VAL A 289 -16.58 -2.14 15.97
CA VAL A 289 -17.64 -2.41 16.95
C VAL A 289 -19.01 -2.48 16.28
N ALA A 290 -19.77 -3.52 16.61
CA ALA A 290 -21.14 -3.76 16.18
C ALA A 290 -21.34 -4.02 14.66
N GLN A 291 -20.27 -4.21 13.90
CA GLN A 291 -20.38 -4.53 12.48
C GLN A 291 -21.00 -5.92 12.26
N VAL A 292 -20.59 -6.90 13.05
CA VAL A 292 -21.18 -8.25 13.08
C VAL A 292 -21.31 -8.75 14.53
N SER A 293 -22.05 -9.83 14.75
CA SER A 293 -22.37 -10.38 16.09
C SER A 293 -21.13 -10.66 16.95
N SER A 294 -20.03 -11.14 16.36
CA SER A 294 -18.78 -11.40 17.08
C SER A 294 -18.02 -10.13 17.47
N GLN A 295 -18.40 -8.97 16.96
CA GLN A 295 -17.72 -7.69 17.19
C GLN A 295 -18.42 -6.78 18.19
N THR A 296 -19.29 -7.33 19.05
CA THR A 296 -19.78 -6.58 20.22
C THR A 296 -18.68 -6.45 21.28
N LEU A 297 -18.70 -5.40 22.09
CA LEU A 297 -17.68 -5.20 23.12
C LEU A 297 -17.52 -6.39 24.06
N MET A 298 -18.64 -7.05 24.42
CA MET A 298 -18.61 -8.23 25.28
C MET A 298 -17.91 -9.41 24.59
N ASN A 299 -18.23 -9.64 23.31
CA ASN A 299 -17.59 -10.71 22.53
C ASN A 299 -16.12 -10.43 22.28
N LEU A 300 -15.76 -9.20 21.91
CA LEU A 300 -14.36 -8.78 21.75
C LEU A 300 -13.57 -8.95 23.05
N SER A 301 -14.14 -8.58 24.20
CA SER A 301 -13.52 -8.80 25.50
C SER A 301 -13.27 -10.28 25.80
N ALA A 302 -14.23 -11.17 25.45
CA ALA A 302 -14.05 -12.61 25.63
C ALA A 302 -13.02 -13.19 24.64
N ILE A 303 -12.95 -12.66 23.42
CA ILE A 303 -11.97 -13.05 22.40
C ILE A 303 -10.57 -12.67 22.84
N ASP A 304 -10.37 -11.44 23.36
CA ASP A 304 -9.06 -10.94 23.78
C ASP A 304 -8.42 -11.76 24.91
N ARG A 305 -9.25 -12.43 25.73
CA ARG A 305 -8.74 -13.35 26.79
C ARG A 305 -8.03 -14.59 26.25
N ALA A 306 -8.02 -14.82 24.96
CA ALA A 306 -7.29 -15.93 24.34
C ALA A 306 -5.79 -15.66 24.21
N THR A 307 -5.33 -14.43 24.39
CA THR A 307 -3.90 -14.05 24.28
C THR A 307 -3.54 -12.98 25.29
N GLU A 308 -2.29 -12.96 25.72
CA GLU A 308 -1.64 -11.91 26.51
C GLU A 308 -1.04 -10.81 25.59
N MET A 309 -0.99 -11.05 24.27
CA MET A 309 -0.41 -10.13 23.33
C MET A 309 -1.34 -8.95 23.06
N LEU A 310 -0.79 -7.76 22.85
CA LEU A 310 -1.55 -6.58 22.46
C LEU A 310 -2.28 -6.84 21.13
N VAL A 311 -3.60 -6.65 21.11
CA VAL A 311 -4.41 -6.73 19.89
C VAL A 311 -4.79 -5.32 19.44
N LEU A 312 -4.23 -4.87 18.34
CA LEU A 312 -4.52 -3.58 17.71
C LEU A 312 -5.74 -3.71 16.79
N ARG A 313 -6.68 -2.79 16.94
CA ARG A 313 -7.88 -2.68 16.10
C ARG A 313 -7.98 -1.28 15.49
N PRO A 314 -7.25 -1.01 14.41
CA PRO A 314 -7.20 0.33 13.82
C PRO A 314 -8.57 0.86 13.39
N LEU A 315 -9.53 -0.03 13.12
CA LEU A 315 -10.85 0.30 12.59
C LEU A 315 -11.96 0.32 13.66
N ILE A 316 -11.64 0.15 14.93
CA ILE A 316 -12.60 -0.16 15.99
C ILE A 316 -13.81 0.79 16.04
N THR A 317 -13.65 2.04 15.67
CA THR A 317 -14.68 3.10 15.67
C THR A 317 -15.05 3.59 14.26
N MET A 318 -14.49 2.99 13.21
CA MET A 318 -14.75 3.41 11.82
C MET A 318 -16.05 2.79 11.30
N GLY A 319 -16.84 3.58 10.57
CA GLY A 319 -18.00 3.10 9.84
C GLY A 319 -17.60 2.34 8.58
N LYS A 320 -18.47 1.42 8.10
CA LYS A 320 -18.18 0.63 6.88
C LYS A 320 -17.92 1.51 5.65
N GLY A 321 -18.65 2.64 5.52
CA GLY A 321 -18.45 3.59 4.43
C GLY A 321 -17.05 4.19 4.41
N ASP A 322 -16.51 4.60 5.58
CA ASP A 322 -15.17 5.17 5.70
C ASP A 322 -14.09 4.13 5.37
N ILE A 323 -14.31 2.86 5.78
CA ILE A 323 -13.40 1.75 5.48
C ILE A 323 -13.37 1.48 3.97
N ILE A 324 -14.53 1.43 3.31
CA ILE A 324 -14.62 1.23 1.85
C ILE A 324 -13.96 2.40 1.11
N GLN A 325 -14.23 3.64 1.53
CA GLN A 325 -13.58 4.80 0.93
C GLN A 325 -12.05 4.71 1.02
N LEU A 326 -11.53 4.36 2.20
CA LEU A 326 -10.08 4.20 2.38
C LEU A 326 -9.52 3.03 1.57
N ALA A 327 -10.26 1.92 1.45
CA ALA A 327 -9.89 0.80 0.57
C ALA A 327 -9.77 1.23 -0.89
N THR A 328 -10.70 2.06 -1.37
CA THR A 328 -10.65 2.64 -2.73
C THR A 328 -9.45 3.59 -2.90
N GLU A 329 -9.19 4.45 -1.91
CA GLU A 329 -8.03 5.35 -1.95
C GLU A 329 -6.68 4.61 -2.02
N ILE A 330 -6.58 3.45 -1.39
CA ILE A 330 -5.38 2.61 -1.40
C ILE A 330 -5.39 1.53 -2.50
N GLY A 331 -6.48 1.41 -3.27
CA GLY A 331 -6.62 0.49 -4.39
C GLY A 331 -6.83 -0.97 -3.99
N THR A 332 -7.38 -1.25 -2.81
CA THR A 332 -7.66 -2.62 -2.35
C THR A 332 -9.13 -3.02 -2.46
N ASP A 333 -10.01 -2.11 -2.83
CA ASP A 333 -11.44 -2.33 -3.03
C ASP A 333 -11.72 -3.39 -4.10
N VAL A 334 -10.98 -3.37 -5.19
CA VAL A 334 -11.11 -4.33 -6.30
C VAL A 334 -10.80 -5.77 -5.87
N PHE A 335 -9.86 -5.98 -4.94
CA PHE A 335 -9.57 -7.31 -4.39
C PHE A 335 -10.71 -7.76 -3.48
N ALA A 336 -11.13 -6.87 -2.57
CA ALA A 336 -12.15 -7.16 -1.58
C ALA A 336 -13.52 -7.48 -2.19
N ALA A 337 -13.87 -6.83 -3.32
CA ALA A 337 -15.11 -7.05 -4.03
C ALA A 337 -15.27 -8.49 -4.57
N HIS A 338 -14.16 -9.18 -4.82
CA HIS A 338 -14.12 -10.54 -5.37
C HIS A 338 -13.78 -11.60 -4.30
N MET A 339 -13.53 -11.16 -3.06
CA MET A 339 -13.15 -12.07 -1.98
C MET A 339 -14.36 -12.66 -1.28
N PRO A 340 -14.53 -13.99 -1.24
CA PRO A 340 -15.63 -14.62 -0.53
C PRO A 340 -15.49 -14.47 0.98
N GLU A 341 -16.59 -14.22 1.67
CA GLU A 341 -16.64 -14.14 3.13
C GLU A 341 -16.95 -15.51 3.74
N TYR A 342 -15.95 -16.14 4.36
CA TYR A 342 -16.10 -17.46 4.99
C TYR A 342 -16.45 -17.40 6.48
N CYS A 343 -16.06 -16.34 7.18
CA CYS A 343 -16.26 -16.25 8.65
C CYS A 343 -17.75 -16.18 9.08
N GLY A 344 -18.65 -15.75 8.20
CA GLY A 344 -20.08 -15.69 8.49
C GLY A 344 -20.82 -17.04 8.38
N VAL A 345 -20.20 -18.03 7.72
CA VAL A 345 -20.87 -19.31 7.40
C VAL A 345 -20.95 -20.24 8.61
N ILE A 346 -20.11 -20.05 9.63
CA ILE A 346 -19.95 -21.00 10.75
C ILE A 346 -21.00 -20.79 11.86
N SER A 347 -21.67 -19.63 11.93
CA SER A 347 -22.51 -19.29 13.08
C SER A 347 -23.98 -19.38 12.78
N VAL A 348 -24.68 -20.24 13.52
CA VAL A 348 -26.16 -20.33 13.53
C VAL A 348 -26.67 -19.59 14.77
N LYS A 349 -27.43 -18.50 14.60
CA LYS A 349 -27.99 -17.68 15.70
C LYS A 349 -26.89 -17.23 16.71
N PRO A 350 -25.82 -16.54 16.25
CA PRO A 350 -24.66 -16.20 17.09
C PRO A 350 -25.07 -15.33 18.29
N THR A 351 -24.45 -15.58 19.44
CA THR A 351 -24.62 -14.74 20.63
C THR A 351 -23.93 -13.39 20.44
N THR A 352 -24.57 -12.30 20.87
CA THR A 352 -24.00 -10.96 20.96
C THR A 352 -23.49 -10.64 22.38
N ARG A 353 -23.68 -11.58 23.33
CA ARG A 353 -23.35 -11.42 24.75
C ARG A 353 -22.66 -12.65 25.31
N ALA A 354 -21.56 -13.07 24.70
CA ALA A 354 -20.79 -14.23 25.15
C ALA A 354 -20.17 -13.96 26.53
N LYS A 355 -20.61 -14.71 27.53
CA LYS A 355 -20.04 -14.66 28.88
C LYS A 355 -18.72 -15.43 28.90
N LEU A 356 -17.64 -14.85 29.44
CA LEU A 356 -16.32 -15.46 29.45
C LEU A 356 -16.32 -16.90 29.99
N LEU A 357 -16.92 -17.16 31.14
CA LEU A 357 -16.99 -18.52 31.71
C LEU A 357 -17.66 -19.54 30.77
N ARG A 358 -18.69 -19.13 30.02
CA ARG A 358 -19.33 -20.02 29.05
C ARG A 358 -18.42 -20.23 27.82
N VAL A 359 -17.76 -19.19 27.35
CA VAL A 359 -16.79 -19.27 26.23
C VAL A 359 -15.64 -20.21 26.61
N GLU A 360 -15.09 -20.08 27.80
CA GLU A 360 -14.01 -20.95 28.29
C GLU A 360 -14.48 -22.40 28.43
N HIS A 361 -15.70 -22.62 28.90
CA HIS A 361 -16.31 -23.96 28.95
C HIS A 361 -16.44 -24.55 27.54
N GLU A 362 -16.99 -23.81 26.58
CA GLU A 362 -17.10 -24.28 25.18
C GLU A 362 -15.71 -24.57 24.58
N GLU A 363 -14.71 -23.73 24.87
CA GLU A 363 -13.33 -23.95 24.40
C GLU A 363 -12.73 -25.25 24.95
N THR A 364 -13.10 -25.71 26.16
CA THR A 364 -12.63 -27.00 26.70
C THR A 364 -13.19 -28.22 25.95
N GLN A 365 -14.24 -28.08 25.16
CA GLN A 365 -14.76 -29.16 24.33
C GLN A 365 -13.95 -29.32 23.02
N PHE A 366 -13.19 -28.33 22.64
CA PHE A 366 -12.34 -28.35 21.45
C PHE A 366 -11.03 -29.11 21.72
N ASP A 367 -10.64 -30.01 20.81
CA ASP A 367 -9.36 -30.70 20.90
C ASP A 367 -8.20 -29.80 20.45
N MET A 368 -7.42 -29.30 21.39
CA MET A 368 -6.30 -28.39 21.11
C MET A 368 -5.20 -29.01 20.26
N ALA A 369 -5.07 -30.34 20.19
CA ALA A 369 -4.10 -30.99 19.31
C ALA A 369 -4.37 -30.69 17.83
N ILE A 370 -5.63 -30.44 17.46
CA ILE A 370 -5.99 -30.03 16.09
C ILE A 370 -5.46 -28.63 15.78
N LEU A 371 -5.49 -27.72 16.74
CA LEU A 371 -4.91 -26.37 16.58
C LEU A 371 -3.38 -26.45 16.49
N GLU A 372 -2.74 -27.26 17.33
CA GLU A 372 -1.29 -27.48 17.31
C GLU A 372 -0.84 -28.06 15.96
N GLN A 373 -1.62 -29.01 15.41
CA GLN A 373 -1.34 -29.56 14.09
C GLN A 373 -1.50 -28.49 12.99
N ALA A 374 -2.56 -27.66 13.02
CA ALA A 374 -2.75 -26.58 12.07
C ALA A 374 -1.59 -25.54 12.12
N ILE A 375 -1.06 -25.27 13.31
CA ILE A 375 0.13 -24.41 13.48
C ILE A 375 1.37 -25.09 12.88
N ALA A 376 1.57 -26.38 13.13
CA ALA A 376 2.70 -27.14 12.59
C ALA A 376 2.67 -27.25 11.06
N ASP A 377 1.48 -27.36 10.46
CA ASP A 377 1.28 -27.47 9.02
C ASP A 377 1.28 -26.10 8.30
N ALA A 378 1.47 -24.99 9.04
CA ALA A 378 1.46 -23.66 8.48
C ALA A 378 2.63 -23.45 7.50
N ARG A 379 2.33 -22.79 6.39
CA ARG A 379 3.34 -22.42 5.38
C ARG A 379 3.78 -20.98 5.58
N ILE A 380 5.08 -20.79 5.70
CA ILE A 380 5.71 -19.50 5.99
C ILE A 380 6.60 -19.12 4.81
N GLN A 381 6.33 -18.00 4.19
CA GLN A 381 7.05 -17.50 3.02
C GLN A 381 7.44 -16.02 3.22
N ASN A 382 8.49 -15.56 2.54
CA ASN A 382 8.67 -14.13 2.36
C ASN A 382 7.60 -13.59 1.40
N ILE A 383 7.09 -12.39 1.64
CA ILE A 383 6.02 -11.83 0.82
C ILE A 383 6.44 -11.59 -0.64
N ASP A 384 7.70 -11.32 -0.89
CA ASP A 384 8.28 -11.17 -2.23
C ASP A 384 8.46 -12.51 -2.97
N GLU A 385 8.36 -13.63 -2.26
CA GLU A 385 8.52 -14.99 -2.77
C GLU A 385 7.17 -15.74 -2.91
N VAL A 386 6.03 -15.13 -2.59
CA VAL A 386 4.72 -15.81 -2.62
C VAL A 386 4.34 -16.41 -3.98
N ALA A 387 4.99 -15.96 -5.05
CA ALA A 387 4.85 -16.57 -6.39
C ALA A 387 5.76 -17.80 -6.61
N ASN A 388 6.72 -18.05 -5.71
CA ASN A 388 7.60 -19.22 -5.78
C ASN A 388 7.08 -20.34 -4.87
N ASP A 389 5.76 -20.48 -4.78
CA ASP A 389 5.11 -21.47 -3.93
C ASP A 389 5.48 -22.89 -4.40
N ASP A 390 6.22 -23.65 -3.58
CA ASP A 390 6.60 -25.03 -3.84
C ASP A 390 5.37 -25.97 -3.98
N THR A 391 4.18 -25.51 -3.58
CA THR A 391 2.92 -26.24 -3.81
C THR A 391 2.45 -26.14 -5.25
N ILE A 392 3.01 -25.21 -6.05
CA ILE A 392 2.80 -25.12 -7.49
C ILE A 392 3.65 -26.19 -8.16
N ARG A 393 3.07 -27.38 -8.34
CA ARG A 393 3.75 -28.53 -8.94
C ARG A 393 3.98 -28.40 -10.46
N VAL A 394 3.43 -27.35 -11.08
CA VAL A 394 3.49 -27.18 -12.54
C VAL A 394 4.48 -26.06 -12.88
N ALA A 395 5.50 -26.42 -13.65
CA ALA A 395 6.41 -25.45 -14.22
C ALA A 395 5.68 -24.63 -15.30
N VAL A 396 5.71 -23.30 -15.15
CA VAL A 396 5.18 -22.38 -16.16
C VAL A 396 6.32 -21.79 -16.97
N ASP A 397 6.20 -21.85 -18.28
CA ASP A 397 7.17 -21.24 -19.18
C ASP A 397 7.17 -19.72 -19.04
N VAL A 398 8.37 -19.14 -18.87
CA VAL A 398 8.57 -17.70 -18.83
C VAL A 398 9.25 -17.27 -20.13
N LEU A 399 8.61 -16.38 -20.87
CA LEU A 399 9.11 -15.85 -22.14
C LEU A 399 9.56 -14.41 -21.99
N VAL A 400 10.72 -14.08 -22.53
CA VAL A 400 11.28 -12.71 -22.54
C VAL A 400 10.75 -11.87 -23.72
N ALA A 401 10.20 -12.52 -24.74
CA ALA A 401 9.56 -11.90 -25.89
C ALA A 401 8.28 -12.64 -26.27
N PRO A 402 7.24 -11.94 -26.75
CA PRO A 402 6.02 -12.58 -27.21
C PRO A 402 6.28 -13.44 -28.46
N VAL A 403 5.56 -14.56 -28.56
CA VAL A 403 5.58 -15.42 -29.72
C VAL A 403 4.56 -14.92 -30.75
N THR A 404 4.85 -15.06 -32.02
CA THR A 404 3.92 -14.69 -33.12
C THR A 404 2.57 -15.38 -32.94
N GLY A 405 1.47 -14.60 -32.95
CA GLY A 405 0.11 -15.11 -32.75
C GLY A 405 -0.30 -15.31 -31.28
N SER A 406 0.58 -14.99 -30.30
CA SER A 406 0.18 -14.97 -28.91
C SER A 406 -0.57 -13.68 -28.55
N ILE A 407 -1.33 -13.72 -27.44
CA ILE A 407 -2.02 -12.59 -26.85
C ILE A 407 -1.37 -12.33 -25.49
N VAL A 408 -0.95 -11.09 -25.25
CA VAL A 408 -0.44 -10.67 -23.94
C VAL A 408 -1.62 -10.19 -23.09
N ILE A 409 -1.77 -10.78 -21.91
CA ILE A 409 -2.79 -10.36 -20.93
C ILE A 409 -2.09 -9.57 -19.83
N ASP A 410 -2.39 -8.29 -19.76
CA ASP A 410 -1.93 -7.42 -18.68
C ASP A 410 -2.82 -7.64 -17.46
N VAL A 411 -2.31 -8.42 -16.49
CA VAL A 411 -3.05 -8.78 -15.28
C VAL A 411 -2.88 -7.76 -14.14
N ARG A 412 -2.21 -6.64 -14.36
CA ARG A 412 -1.98 -5.62 -13.35
C ARG A 412 -3.29 -4.95 -12.92
N HIS A 413 -3.22 -4.34 -11.74
CA HIS A 413 -4.28 -3.44 -11.28
C HIS A 413 -4.51 -2.33 -12.32
N PRO A 414 -5.78 -1.91 -12.61
CA PRO A 414 -6.09 -0.88 -13.61
C PRO A 414 -5.26 0.38 -13.45
N SER A 415 -5.11 0.88 -12.22
CA SER A 415 -4.31 2.08 -11.94
C SER A 415 -2.81 1.92 -12.26
N GLU A 416 -2.28 0.72 -12.27
CA GLU A 416 -0.88 0.44 -12.65
C GLU A 416 -0.75 0.39 -14.18
N SER A 417 -1.68 -0.30 -14.85
CA SER A 417 -1.70 -0.43 -16.30
C SER A 417 -2.00 0.89 -17.03
N GLU A 418 -2.77 1.78 -16.39
CA GLU A 418 -3.04 3.15 -16.92
C GLU A 418 -1.81 4.05 -16.77
N ARG A 419 -1.14 4.01 -15.60
CA ARG A 419 0.06 4.82 -15.33
C ARG A 419 1.25 4.42 -16.21
N LYS A 420 1.43 3.12 -16.45
CA LYS A 420 2.52 2.58 -17.25
C LYS A 420 1.98 1.61 -18.28
N PRO A 421 1.45 2.10 -19.43
CA PRO A 421 0.92 1.24 -20.47
C PRO A 421 1.97 0.25 -20.95
N LEU A 422 1.59 -1.04 -21.03
CA LEU A 422 2.46 -2.08 -21.55
C LEU A 422 2.65 -1.89 -23.06
N ARG A 423 3.88 -2.07 -23.53
CA ARG A 423 4.23 -2.14 -24.95
C ARG A 423 4.86 -3.50 -25.23
N ALA A 424 4.24 -4.30 -26.07
CA ALA A 424 4.69 -5.65 -26.43
C ALA A 424 4.90 -5.82 -27.94
N GLY A 425 5.45 -4.81 -28.60
CA GLY A 425 5.65 -4.82 -30.07
C GLY A 425 4.32 -4.84 -30.83
N ASN A 426 4.22 -5.73 -31.84
CA ASN A 426 3.01 -5.86 -32.68
C ASN A 426 2.05 -6.96 -32.19
N VAL A 427 2.12 -7.37 -30.94
CA VAL A 427 1.27 -8.42 -30.37
C VAL A 427 0.04 -7.79 -29.71
N ALA A 428 -1.11 -8.45 -29.82
CA ALA A 428 -2.34 -8.00 -29.16
C ALA A 428 -2.17 -8.00 -27.64
N ILE A 429 -2.58 -6.89 -27.01
CA ILE A 429 -2.58 -6.75 -25.55
C ILE A 429 -4.03 -6.63 -25.10
N GLU A 430 -4.45 -7.55 -24.24
CA GLU A 430 -5.72 -7.48 -23.54
C GLU A 430 -5.47 -7.10 -22.07
N LYS A 431 -6.30 -6.21 -21.53
CA LYS A 431 -6.26 -5.84 -20.13
C LYS A 431 -7.32 -6.65 -19.40
N ILE A 432 -6.88 -7.67 -18.69
CA ILE A 432 -7.73 -8.49 -17.82
C ILE A 432 -7.07 -8.48 -16.45
N PRO A 433 -7.52 -7.62 -15.53
CA PRO A 433 -6.95 -7.56 -14.20
C PRO A 433 -6.99 -8.93 -13.52
N PHE A 434 -6.02 -9.20 -12.64
CA PHE A 434 -5.84 -10.50 -11.99
C PHE A 434 -7.14 -11.03 -11.34
N TYR A 435 -7.97 -10.16 -10.77
CA TYR A 435 -9.24 -10.54 -10.12
C TYR A 435 -10.35 -10.97 -11.09
N ASP A 436 -10.28 -10.56 -12.36
CA ASP A 436 -11.21 -10.99 -13.41
C ASP A 436 -10.70 -12.22 -14.17
N LEU A 437 -9.43 -12.56 -14.00
CA LEU A 437 -8.76 -13.56 -14.82
C LEU A 437 -9.40 -14.94 -14.72
N GLN A 438 -9.79 -15.37 -13.51
CA GLN A 438 -10.45 -16.67 -13.28
C GLN A 438 -11.83 -16.74 -13.96
N THR A 439 -12.60 -15.66 -13.89
CA THR A 439 -13.92 -15.56 -14.51
C THR A 439 -13.83 -15.57 -16.03
N ARG A 440 -12.77 -14.96 -16.59
CA ARG A 440 -12.56 -14.83 -18.03
C ARG A 440 -11.79 -16.01 -18.64
N ALA A 441 -11.04 -16.78 -17.85
CA ALA A 441 -10.26 -17.92 -18.34
C ALA A 441 -11.08 -18.96 -19.14
N PRO A 442 -12.34 -19.29 -18.79
CA PRO A 442 -13.16 -20.19 -19.61
C PRO A 442 -13.44 -19.70 -21.04
N GLU A 443 -13.32 -18.39 -21.29
CA GLU A 443 -13.50 -17.76 -22.61
C GLU A 443 -12.25 -17.86 -23.49
N PHE A 444 -11.12 -18.29 -22.95
CA PHE A 444 -9.85 -18.36 -23.69
C PHE A 444 -9.87 -19.44 -24.75
N ASP A 445 -9.49 -19.04 -25.96
CA ASP A 445 -9.31 -19.96 -27.09
C ASP A 445 -8.09 -20.89 -26.84
N ARG A 446 -8.35 -22.18 -26.67
CA ARG A 446 -7.30 -23.15 -26.33
C ARG A 446 -6.28 -23.37 -27.48
N SER A 447 -6.55 -22.87 -28.69
CA SER A 447 -5.61 -22.91 -29.82
C SER A 447 -4.59 -21.78 -29.81
N LYS A 448 -4.82 -20.72 -28.98
CA LYS A 448 -3.95 -19.55 -28.88
C LYS A 448 -3.08 -19.64 -27.63
N ILE A 449 -1.91 -19.00 -27.66
CA ILE A 449 -1.03 -18.87 -26.50
C ILE A 449 -1.34 -17.54 -25.82
N TYR A 450 -1.60 -17.58 -24.53
CA TYR A 450 -1.81 -16.39 -23.70
C TYR A 450 -0.61 -16.18 -22.77
N LEU A 451 -0.12 -14.95 -22.73
CA LEU A 451 1.07 -14.56 -22.01
C LEU A 451 0.68 -13.60 -20.88
N LEU A 452 0.63 -14.06 -19.65
CA LEU A 452 0.28 -13.22 -18.50
C LEU A 452 1.45 -12.29 -18.14
N TYR A 453 1.15 -11.02 -17.97
CA TYR A 453 2.14 -9.99 -17.65
C TYR A 453 1.78 -9.22 -16.38
N CYS A 454 2.79 -9.02 -15.50
CA CYS A 454 2.82 -7.99 -14.47
C CYS A 454 4.25 -7.45 -14.31
N ASP A 455 4.41 -6.24 -13.74
CA ASP A 455 5.72 -5.53 -13.70
C ASP A 455 6.85 -6.34 -13.04
N LYS A 456 6.55 -7.07 -11.95
CA LYS A 456 7.54 -7.86 -11.20
C LYS A 456 7.57 -9.34 -11.60
N GLY A 457 6.64 -9.80 -12.43
CA GLY A 457 6.52 -11.20 -12.83
C GLY A 457 6.00 -12.14 -11.72
N VAL A 458 5.72 -11.63 -10.52
CA VAL A 458 5.30 -12.41 -9.35
C VAL A 458 3.87 -12.90 -9.53
N MET A 459 2.92 -11.97 -9.71
CA MET A 459 1.50 -12.31 -9.81
C MET A 459 1.16 -13.02 -11.11
N SER A 460 1.76 -12.62 -12.23
CA SER A 460 1.56 -13.31 -13.50
C SER A 460 2.03 -14.78 -13.45
N LYS A 461 3.12 -15.09 -12.73
CA LYS A 461 3.60 -16.46 -12.52
C LYS A 461 2.65 -17.28 -11.65
N LEU A 462 2.14 -16.68 -10.56
CA LEU A 462 1.23 -17.32 -9.63
C LEU A 462 -0.09 -17.70 -10.32
N HIS A 463 -0.70 -16.75 -11.05
CA HIS A 463 -1.93 -17.01 -11.81
C HIS A 463 -1.74 -17.99 -12.97
N ALA A 464 -0.65 -17.85 -13.72
CA ALA A 464 -0.37 -18.77 -14.80
C ALA A 464 -0.24 -20.21 -14.30
N ALA A 465 0.45 -20.41 -13.18
CA ALA A 465 0.59 -21.73 -12.59
C ALA A 465 -0.74 -22.30 -12.12
N HIS A 466 -1.59 -21.49 -11.50
CA HIS A 466 -2.93 -21.91 -11.09
C HIS A 466 -3.82 -22.30 -12.29
N LEU A 467 -3.81 -21.51 -13.37
CA LEU A 467 -4.56 -21.84 -14.59
C LEU A 467 -4.03 -23.10 -15.27
N VAL A 468 -2.71 -23.29 -15.31
CA VAL A 468 -2.12 -24.52 -15.87
C VAL A 468 -2.53 -25.76 -15.07
N GLU A 469 -2.62 -25.67 -13.75
CA GLU A 469 -3.16 -26.76 -12.91
C GLU A 469 -4.64 -27.05 -13.16
N GLN A 470 -5.43 -26.03 -13.53
CA GLN A 470 -6.81 -26.18 -13.96
C GLN A 470 -6.95 -26.73 -15.40
N GLY A 471 -5.82 -27.04 -16.08
CA GLY A 471 -5.80 -27.62 -17.41
C GLY A 471 -5.68 -26.64 -18.58
N TYR A 472 -5.35 -25.37 -18.32
CA TYR A 472 -5.06 -24.38 -19.37
C TYR A 472 -3.57 -24.44 -19.77
N THR A 473 -3.18 -25.44 -20.56
CA THR A 473 -1.79 -25.67 -20.97
C THR A 473 -1.20 -24.61 -21.92
N ASN A 474 -2.04 -23.73 -22.44
CA ASN A 474 -1.69 -22.65 -23.36
C ASN A 474 -1.39 -21.31 -22.67
N ILE A 475 -1.29 -21.32 -21.34
CA ILE A 475 -0.95 -20.14 -20.53
C ILE A 475 0.54 -20.15 -20.23
N LYS A 476 1.21 -18.99 -20.42
CA LYS A 476 2.62 -18.77 -20.12
C LYS A 476 2.80 -17.39 -19.47
N VAL A 477 4.01 -17.08 -19.01
CA VAL A 477 4.35 -15.77 -18.43
C VAL A 477 5.18 -14.96 -19.40
N TYR A 478 4.84 -13.69 -19.56
CA TYR A 478 5.66 -12.71 -20.27
C TYR A 478 6.43 -11.86 -19.26
N ARG A 479 7.77 -11.90 -19.39
CA ARG A 479 8.67 -11.08 -18.57
C ARG A 479 9.71 -10.43 -19.47
N PRO A 480 9.45 -9.22 -20.01
CA PRO A 480 10.44 -8.46 -20.76
C PRO A 480 11.69 -8.18 -19.92
N THR A 481 12.85 -8.19 -20.58
CA THR A 481 14.15 -7.87 -19.98
C THR A 481 14.29 -6.37 -19.70
#